data_f6c1622c1598c2335e0c60eed772686c
#
_entry.id   f6c1622c1598c2335e0c60eed772686c
#
_cell.length_a   1.000
_cell.length_b   1.000
_cell.length_c   1.000
_cell.angle_alpha   90.00
_cell.angle_beta   90.00
_cell.angle_gamma   90.00
#
_symmetry.space_group_name_H-M   'P 1'
#
loop_
_entity.id
_entity.type
_entity.pdbx_description
1 polymer ?
#
loop_
_entity_poly.entity_id
_entity_poly.type
_entity_poly.pdbx_seq_one_letter_code
_entity_poly.pdbx_strand_id
1 'polypeptide(L)'
;MTIYALSSGPGVSGIAVIRISGSKVEEIVKLITNDQLPEPRQATLKKFNKINNSELIDEGILIWFPGPESYTGEDMAEIHVHGSIAVVRTILDQLSKIENCRLAEPGEFTKIAFQNEKMNLLKAESLSLIHI
;
A
#
# COMPACT_ATOMS: atom_id res chain seq x y z
N MET A 1 1.24 11.54 5.57
CA MET A 1 2.07 10.42 6.07
C MET A 1 1.67 9.15 5.34
N THR A 2 2.65 8.40 4.85
CA THR A 2 2.40 7.12 4.21
C THR A 2 2.73 6.00 5.19
N ILE A 3 1.89 5.00 5.26
CA ILE A 3 2.05 3.86 6.19
C ILE A 3 2.13 2.55 5.41
N TYR A 4 2.80 1.58 5.99
CA TYR A 4 2.92 0.24 5.40
C TYR A 4 2.87 -0.81 6.50
N ALA A 5 2.45 -2.01 6.15
CA ALA A 5 2.45 -3.16 7.07
C ALA A 5 2.37 -4.47 6.32
N LEU A 6 2.82 -5.52 6.97
CA LEU A 6 2.53 -6.89 6.55
C LEU A 6 1.06 -7.16 6.90
N SER A 7 0.23 -7.36 5.89
CA SER A 7 -1.21 -7.57 6.09
C SER A 7 -1.62 -9.04 6.11
N SER A 8 -0.78 -9.93 5.59
CA SER A 8 -0.95 -11.37 5.78
C SER A 8 -0.44 -11.73 7.18
N GLY A 9 -1.18 -12.47 7.96
CA GLY A 9 -0.86 -12.73 9.36
C GLY A 9 0.59 -13.13 9.64
N PRO A 10 0.98 -13.19 10.92
CA PRO A 10 2.34 -13.56 11.30
C PRO A 10 2.63 -15.02 10.97
N GLY A 11 3.90 -15.32 10.76
CA GLY A 11 4.36 -16.68 10.51
C GLY A 11 4.74 -16.92 9.06
N VAL A 12 5.23 -18.12 8.79
CA VAL A 12 5.67 -18.52 7.45
C VAL A 12 4.45 -18.96 6.66
N SER A 13 4.15 -18.23 5.59
CA SER A 13 3.10 -18.60 4.64
C SER A 13 3.70 -18.65 3.23
N GLY A 14 2.99 -19.26 2.27
CA GLY A 14 3.46 -19.31 0.89
C GLY A 14 3.57 -17.92 0.27
N ILE A 15 2.68 -17.01 0.65
CA ILE A 15 2.63 -15.64 0.12
C ILE A 15 2.53 -14.66 1.27
N ALA A 16 3.33 -13.59 1.20
CA ALA A 16 3.23 -12.45 2.11
C ALA A 16 2.64 -11.27 1.34
N VAL A 17 1.74 -10.54 1.99
CA VAL A 17 1.12 -9.33 1.42
C VAL A 17 1.55 -8.12 2.24
N ILE A 18 2.22 -7.18 1.59
CA ILE A 18 2.61 -5.91 2.20
C ILE A 18 1.72 -4.83 1.60
N ARG A 19 1.02 -4.11 2.47
CA ARG A 19 0.09 -3.06 2.08
C ARG A 19 0.68 -1.70 2.40
N ILE A 20 0.52 -0.75 1.48
CA ILE A 20 1.02 0.60 1.60
C ILE A 20 -0.14 1.56 1.32
N SER A 21 -0.28 2.61 2.14
CA SER A 21 -1.34 3.61 1.96
C SER A 21 -0.84 5.01 2.29
N GLY A 22 -1.17 5.97 1.44
CA GLY A 22 -0.84 7.37 1.69
C GLY A 22 -0.42 8.13 0.44
N SER A 23 0.06 9.35 0.64
CA SER A 23 0.39 10.28 -0.44
C SER A 23 1.64 9.90 -1.24
N LYS A 24 2.50 9.05 -0.70
CA LYS A 24 3.76 8.65 -1.36
C LYS A 24 3.70 7.30 -2.06
N VAL A 25 2.54 6.65 -2.10
CA VAL A 25 2.43 5.29 -2.65
C VAL A 25 2.89 5.24 -4.11
N GLU A 26 2.45 6.18 -4.94
CA GLU A 26 2.86 6.23 -6.34
C GLU A 26 4.38 6.29 -6.50
N GLU A 27 5.02 7.19 -5.76
CA GLU A 27 6.49 7.33 -5.77
C GLU A 27 7.18 6.06 -5.30
N ILE A 28 6.68 5.46 -4.21
CA ILE A 28 7.25 4.23 -3.64
C ILE A 28 7.18 3.08 -4.64
N VAL A 29 6.03 2.90 -5.29
CA VAL A 29 5.84 1.85 -6.28
C VAL A 29 6.85 1.99 -7.43
N LYS A 30 7.02 3.21 -7.94
CA LYS A 30 7.99 3.47 -9.01
C LYS A 30 9.42 3.19 -8.56
N LEU A 31 9.76 3.54 -7.33
CA LEU A 31 11.09 3.32 -6.79
C LEU A 31 11.40 1.83 -6.60
N ILE A 32 10.49 1.09 -5.98
CA ILE A 32 10.75 -0.30 -5.63
C ILE A 32 10.66 -1.25 -6.84
N THR A 33 9.92 -0.89 -7.86
CA THR A 33 9.83 -1.67 -9.10
C THR A 33 10.79 -1.16 -10.17
N ASN A 34 11.31 0.05 -10.02
CA ASN A 34 12.10 0.75 -11.03
C ASN A 34 11.37 0.75 -12.38
N ASP A 35 10.08 1.04 -12.33
CA ASP A 35 9.18 0.96 -13.48
C ASP A 35 8.00 1.91 -13.29
N GLN A 36 7.19 2.06 -14.33
CA GLN A 36 5.97 2.86 -14.28
C GLN A 36 4.87 2.15 -13.48
N LEU A 37 3.86 2.92 -13.07
CA LEU A 37 2.69 2.35 -12.41
C LEU A 37 1.96 1.38 -13.34
N PRO A 38 1.47 0.24 -12.83
CA PRO A 38 0.63 -0.66 -13.62
C PRO A 38 -0.78 -0.10 -13.75
N GLU A 39 -1.60 -0.78 -14.56
CA GLU A 39 -3.02 -0.46 -14.64
C GLU A 39 -3.69 -0.63 -13.27
N PRO A 40 -4.57 0.29 -12.88
CA PRO A 40 -5.26 0.18 -11.59
C PRO A 40 -6.03 -1.12 -11.42
N ARG A 41 -5.97 -1.68 -10.22
CA ARG A 41 -6.76 -2.84 -9.78
C ARG A 41 -6.51 -4.13 -10.56
N GLN A 42 -5.37 -4.20 -11.25
CA GLN A 42 -4.96 -5.40 -11.97
C GLN A 42 -3.74 -6.02 -11.31
N ALA A 43 -3.80 -7.32 -11.06
CA ALA A 43 -2.67 -8.08 -10.56
C ALA A 43 -1.58 -8.12 -11.64
N THR A 44 -0.48 -7.44 -11.40
CA THR A 44 0.58 -7.28 -12.39
C THR A 44 1.88 -7.87 -11.86
N LEU A 45 2.51 -8.73 -12.65
CA LEU A 45 3.79 -9.32 -12.28
C LEU A 45 4.89 -8.25 -12.36
N LYS A 46 5.64 -8.08 -11.27
CA LYS A 46 6.71 -7.10 -11.15
C LYS A 46 7.92 -7.68 -10.42
N LYS A 47 9.07 -7.13 -10.73
CA LYS A 47 10.29 -7.36 -9.94
C LYS A 47 10.42 -6.26 -8.91
N PHE A 48 10.62 -6.65 -7.66
CA PHE A 48 10.83 -5.72 -6.56
C PHE A 48 12.32 -5.66 -6.24
N ASN A 49 12.87 -4.45 -6.19
CA ASN A 49 14.31 -4.22 -6.10
C ASN A 49 14.63 -3.28 -4.94
N LYS A 50 15.84 -3.41 -4.40
CA LYS A 50 16.34 -2.43 -3.43
C LYS A 50 16.46 -1.07 -4.11
N ILE A 51 16.07 -0.03 -3.40
CA ILE A 51 15.99 1.33 -3.95
C ILE A 51 17.38 1.89 -4.27
N ASN A 52 18.36 1.62 -3.41
CA ASN A 52 19.69 2.22 -3.51
C ASN A 52 20.60 1.60 -4.57
N ASN A 53 20.46 0.31 -4.86
CA ASN A 53 21.40 -0.39 -5.77
C ASN A 53 20.70 -1.26 -6.83
N SER A 54 19.38 -1.22 -6.89
CA SER A 54 18.55 -2.00 -7.83
C SER A 54 18.76 -3.52 -7.74
N GLU A 55 19.28 -4.02 -6.62
CA GLU A 55 19.42 -5.45 -6.39
C GLU A 55 18.03 -6.08 -6.25
N LEU A 56 17.80 -7.17 -6.98
CA LEU A 56 16.51 -7.87 -6.92
C LEU A 56 16.24 -8.43 -5.53
N ILE A 57 15.06 -8.14 -4.99
CA ILE A 57 14.58 -8.72 -3.73
C ILE A 57 13.75 -9.96 -4.03
N ASP A 58 12.73 -9.81 -4.89
CA ASP A 58 11.82 -10.89 -5.24
C ASP A 58 11.00 -10.48 -6.47
N GLU A 59 10.38 -11.46 -7.11
CA GLU A 59 9.40 -11.23 -8.16
C GLU A 59 8.04 -11.65 -7.63
N GLY A 60 7.03 -10.82 -7.83
CA GLY A 60 5.71 -11.08 -7.31
C GLY A 60 4.64 -10.23 -7.98
N ILE A 61 3.53 -10.06 -7.29
CA ILE A 61 2.37 -9.35 -7.83
C ILE A 61 2.26 -7.98 -7.17
N LEU A 62 2.01 -6.97 -7.98
CA LEU A 62 1.70 -5.62 -7.54
C LEU A 62 0.28 -5.29 -7.96
N ILE A 63 -0.50 -4.73 -7.03
CA ILE A 63 -1.81 -4.20 -7.33
C ILE A 63 -1.83 -2.74 -6.88
N TRP A 64 -2.18 -1.84 -7.80
CA TRP A 64 -2.25 -0.40 -7.58
C TRP A 64 -3.71 0.03 -7.42
N PHE A 65 -4.01 0.72 -6.34
CA PHE A 65 -5.35 1.21 -6.05
C PHE A 65 -5.32 2.74 -5.89
N PRO A 66 -5.53 3.50 -6.97
CA PRO A 66 -5.59 4.96 -6.82
C PRO A 66 -6.81 5.39 -6.01
N GLY A 67 -6.61 6.31 -5.08
CA GLY A 67 -7.71 6.86 -4.32
C GLY A 67 -8.61 7.75 -5.18
N PRO A 68 -9.84 8.02 -4.74
CA PRO A 68 -10.46 7.57 -3.48
C PRO A 68 -11.03 6.15 -3.53
N GLU A 69 -11.01 5.48 -4.66
CA GLU A 69 -11.58 4.14 -4.82
C GLU A 69 -10.60 3.06 -4.34
N SER A 70 -10.28 3.13 -3.06
CA SER A 70 -9.40 2.19 -2.38
C SER A 70 -9.94 1.91 -0.99
N TYR A 71 -9.37 0.91 -0.31
CA TYR A 71 -9.83 0.54 1.03
C TYR A 71 -9.75 1.71 2.02
N THR A 72 -8.65 2.46 2.03
CA THR A 72 -8.48 3.59 2.95
C THR A 72 -9.05 4.90 2.43
N GLY A 73 -9.40 4.95 1.14
CA GLY A 73 -9.77 6.20 0.47
C GLY A 73 -8.57 7.01 0.00
N GLU A 74 -7.36 6.57 0.31
CA GLU A 74 -6.11 7.15 -0.16
C GLU A 74 -5.52 6.29 -1.27
N ASP A 75 -4.43 6.75 -1.90
CA ASP A 75 -3.66 5.89 -2.79
C ASP A 75 -3.13 4.69 -2.01
N MET A 76 -3.28 3.51 -2.56
CA MET A 76 -2.83 2.26 -1.94
C MET A 76 -2.13 1.37 -2.94
N ALA A 77 -1.28 0.49 -2.43
CA ALA A 77 -0.70 -0.59 -3.20
C ALA A 77 -0.58 -1.84 -2.33
N GLU A 78 -0.66 -3.00 -2.97
CA GLU A 78 -0.38 -4.28 -2.34
C GLU A 78 0.76 -4.95 -3.08
N ILE A 79 1.74 -5.41 -2.33
CA ILE A 79 2.88 -6.17 -2.85
C ILE A 79 2.72 -7.60 -2.35
N HIS A 80 2.57 -8.54 -3.27
CA HIS A 80 2.43 -9.96 -2.98
C HIS A 80 3.73 -10.65 -3.36
N VAL A 81 4.47 -11.16 -2.38
CA VAL A 81 5.78 -11.78 -2.57
C VAL A 81 5.83 -13.14 -1.87
N HIS A 82 6.93 -13.86 -2.06
CA HIS A 82 7.13 -15.12 -1.34
C HIS A 82 7.16 -14.87 0.17
N GLY A 83 6.52 -15.75 0.93
CA GLY A 83 6.38 -15.63 2.39
C GLY A 83 7.65 -15.93 3.16
N SER A 84 8.81 -15.66 2.60
CA SER A 84 10.10 -15.84 3.23
C SER A 84 10.38 -14.70 4.21
N ILE A 85 10.91 -15.02 5.37
CA ILE A 85 11.29 -14.02 6.37
C ILE A 85 12.30 -13.03 5.77
N ALA A 86 13.25 -13.52 4.99
CA ALA A 86 14.28 -12.67 4.37
C ALA A 86 13.69 -11.67 3.38
N VAL A 87 12.77 -12.14 2.52
CA VAL A 87 12.12 -11.27 1.53
C VAL A 87 11.29 -10.19 2.20
N VAL A 88 10.42 -10.58 3.14
CA VAL A 88 9.55 -9.65 3.88
C VAL A 88 10.38 -8.61 4.63
N ARG A 89 11.39 -9.07 5.37
CA ARG A 89 12.26 -8.19 6.15
C ARG A 89 12.98 -7.19 5.27
N THR A 90 13.47 -7.63 4.11
CA THR A 90 14.17 -6.75 3.18
C THR A 90 13.25 -5.67 2.62
N ILE A 91 12.02 -6.02 2.23
CA ILE A 91 11.06 -5.04 1.72
C ILE A 91 10.68 -4.04 2.81
N LEU A 92 10.36 -4.50 4.01
CA LEU A 92 10.01 -3.60 5.12
C LEU A 92 11.17 -2.68 5.46
N ASP A 93 12.41 -3.18 5.42
CA ASP A 93 13.59 -2.36 5.65
C ASP A 93 13.74 -1.26 4.59
N GLN A 94 13.52 -1.58 3.33
CA GLN A 94 13.56 -0.59 2.25
C GLN A 94 12.51 0.50 2.46
N LEU A 95 11.30 0.12 2.83
CA LEU A 95 10.22 1.09 3.10
C LEU A 95 10.53 1.98 4.29
N SER A 96 11.19 1.44 5.32
CA SER A 96 11.53 2.20 6.52
C SER A 96 12.53 3.33 6.27
N LYS A 97 13.26 3.29 5.15
CA LYS A 97 14.25 4.29 4.79
C LYS A 97 13.66 5.47 4.01
N ILE A 98 12.39 5.39 3.65
CA ILE A 98 11.73 6.44 2.87
C ILE A 98 11.20 7.50 3.84
N GLU A 99 11.51 8.77 3.56
CA GLU A 99 11.07 9.89 4.37
C GLU A 99 9.54 9.99 4.35
N ASN A 100 8.96 10.28 5.52
CA ASN A 100 7.51 10.39 5.71
C ASN A 100 6.75 9.09 5.42
N CYS A 101 7.44 7.97 5.60
CA CYS A 101 6.88 6.63 5.45
C CYS A 101 7.22 5.86 6.72
N ARG A 102 6.21 5.25 7.35
CA ARG A 102 6.42 4.53 8.60
C ARG A 102 5.58 3.27 8.69
N LEU A 103 5.96 2.38 9.57
CA LEU A 103 5.18 1.18 9.86
C LEU A 103 3.83 1.60 10.46
N ALA A 104 2.75 0.98 9.97
CA ALA A 104 1.41 1.24 10.49
C ALA A 104 1.27 0.73 11.93
N GLU A 105 0.47 1.43 12.71
CA GLU A 105 0.04 0.94 14.02
C GLU A 105 -1.09 -0.09 13.83
N PRO A 106 -1.30 -0.99 14.82
CA PRO A 106 -2.38 -1.96 14.72
C PRO A 106 -3.73 -1.28 14.45
N GLY A 107 -4.43 -1.74 13.41
CA GLY A 107 -5.75 -1.20 13.04
C GLY A 107 -5.72 0.14 12.32
N GLU A 108 -4.58 0.66 11.98
CA GLU A 108 -4.48 2.00 11.39
C GLU A 108 -5.11 2.10 10.01
N PHE A 109 -4.95 1.09 9.16
CA PHE A 109 -5.61 1.09 7.83
C PHE A 109 -7.13 1.15 7.99
N THR A 110 -7.68 0.38 8.88
CA THR A 110 -9.13 0.36 9.16
C THR A 110 -9.59 1.69 9.72
N LYS A 111 -8.81 2.30 10.60
CA LYS A 111 -9.11 3.61 11.18
C LYS A 111 -9.19 4.68 10.09
N ILE A 112 -8.24 4.71 9.18
CA ILE A 112 -8.21 5.68 8.07
C ILE A 112 -9.40 5.44 7.15
N ALA A 113 -9.70 4.18 6.82
CA ALA A 113 -10.86 3.83 6.00
C ALA A 113 -12.15 4.34 6.62
N PHE A 114 -12.32 4.13 7.91
CA PHE A 114 -13.51 4.57 8.65
C PHE A 114 -13.62 6.10 8.66
N GLN A 115 -12.52 6.81 8.88
CA GLN A 115 -12.52 8.28 8.90
C GLN A 115 -12.92 8.85 7.54
N ASN A 116 -12.40 8.29 6.45
CA ASN A 116 -12.72 8.75 5.11
C ASN A 116 -14.16 8.43 4.72
N GLU A 117 -14.68 7.28 5.12
CA GLU A 117 -16.08 6.91 4.90
C GLU A 117 -17.02 7.84 5.65
N LYS A 118 -16.70 8.17 6.90
CA LYS A 118 -17.48 9.10 7.72
C LYS A 118 -17.54 10.49 7.08
N MET A 119 -16.43 10.98 6.52
CA MET A 119 -16.42 12.25 5.81
C MET A 119 -17.31 12.22 4.57
N ASN A 120 -17.31 11.10 3.84
CA ASN A 120 -18.17 10.93 2.67
C ASN A 120 -19.66 10.93 3.06
N LEU A 121 -20.01 10.32 4.17
CA LEU A 121 -21.39 10.35 4.70
C LEU A 121 -21.81 11.76 5.05
N LEU A 122 -20.96 12.53 5.72
CA LEU A 122 -21.26 13.92 6.07
C LEU A 122 -21.46 14.79 4.81
N LYS A 123 -20.68 14.59 3.78
CA LYS A 123 -20.85 15.29 2.49
C LYS A 123 -22.18 14.92 1.84
N ALA A 124 -22.54 13.63 1.85
CA ALA A 124 -23.79 13.16 1.28
C ALA A 124 -24.99 13.75 2.03
N GLU A 125 -24.95 13.79 3.36
CA GLU A 125 -26.00 14.40 4.18
C GLU A 125 -26.13 15.90 3.87
N SER A 126 -25.03 16.60 3.77
CA SER A 126 -25.01 18.02 3.45
C SER A 126 -25.64 18.31 2.09
N LEU A 127 -25.31 17.51 1.07
CA LEU A 127 -25.90 17.63 -0.27
C LEU A 127 -27.39 17.31 -0.26
N SER A 128 -27.80 16.31 0.51
CA SER A 128 -29.20 15.92 0.66
C SER A 128 -30.02 17.05 1.26
N LEU A 129 -29.49 17.76 2.26
CA LEU A 129 -30.15 18.91 2.88
C LEU A 129 -30.34 20.08 1.92
N ILE A 130 -29.41 20.28 1.00
CA ILE A 130 -29.49 21.38 0.01
C ILE A 130 -30.61 21.15 -0.99
N HIS A 131 -31.00 19.92 -1.25
CA HIS A 131 -32.00 19.57 -2.24
C HIS A 131 -33.42 19.45 -1.66
N ILE A 132 -33.59 19.67 -0.39
CA ILE A 132 -34.90 19.71 0.28
C ILE A 132 -35.45 21.13 0.21
#